data_77778ce6fa53c7bd3ec0d96f2e21aa2b
#
_entry.id   77778ce6fa53c7bd3ec0d96f2e21aa2b
#
_cell.length_a   1.000
_cell.length_b   1.000
_cell.length_c   1.000
_cell.angle_alpha   90.00
_cell.angle_beta   90.00
_cell.angle_gamma   90.00
#
_symmetry.space_group_name_H-M   'P 1'
#
loop_
_entity.id
_entity.type
_entity.pdbx_description
1 polymer ?
#
loop_
_entity_poly.entity_id
_entity_poly.type
_entity_poly.pdbx_seq_one_letter_code
_entity_poly.pdbx_strand_id
1 'polypeptide(L)' 'MEEKFAISIYVCNKPGVLVRLAQTFARRGYNVDSLVVSAAHNPHFSRITVVVQGE' A
#
# COMPACT_ATOMS: atom_id res chain seq x y z
N MET A 1 -9.06 12.45 16.25
CA MET A 1 -9.95 12.32 15.08
C MET A 1 -9.29 11.41 14.07
N GLU A 2 -10.02 10.43 13.60
CA GLU A 2 -9.50 9.46 12.66
C GLU A 2 -9.70 9.96 11.24
N GLU A 3 -8.65 9.83 10.44
CA GLU A 3 -8.70 10.20 9.04
C GLU A 3 -8.29 9.02 8.19
N LYS A 4 -8.95 8.87 7.06
CA LYS A 4 -8.64 7.83 6.10
C LYS A 4 -8.04 8.45 4.85
N PHE A 5 -7.00 7.80 4.35
CA PHE A 5 -6.32 8.22 3.15
C PHE A 5 -6.22 7.05 2.19
N ALA A 6 -6.47 7.32 0.94
CA ALA A 6 -6.25 6.34 -0.12
C ALA A 6 -5.01 6.74 -0.90
N ILE A 7 -4.06 5.84 -0.98
CA ILE A 7 -2.79 6.08 -1.65
C ILE A 7 -2.65 5.04 -2.75
N SER A 8 -2.36 5.50 -3.95
CA SER A 8 -2.16 4.62 -5.09
C SER A 8 -0.74 4.77 -5.60
N ILE A 9 0.01 3.68 -5.67
CA ILE A 9 1.40 3.71 -6.07
C ILE A 9 1.71 2.57 -7.05
N TYR A 10 2.69 2.81 -7.91
CA TYR A 10 3.27 1.78 -8.75
C TYR A 10 4.54 1.27 -8.12
N VAL A 11 4.70 -0.03 -8.06
CA VAL A 11 5.88 -0.67 -7.50
C VAL A 11 6.36 -1.78 -8.41
N CYS A 12 7.65 -2.08 -8.33
CA CYS A 12 8.20 -3.23 -9.01
C CYS A 12 7.57 -4.50 -8.44
N ASN A 13 7.20 -5.41 -9.34
CA ASN A 13 6.55 -6.65 -8.95
C ASN A 13 7.59 -7.65 -8.42
N LYS A 14 8.14 -7.37 -7.24
CA LYS A 14 9.15 -8.20 -6.60
C LYS A 14 8.62 -8.75 -5.29
N PRO A 15 9.06 -9.96 -4.91
CA PRO A 15 8.68 -10.52 -3.61
C PRO A 15 9.08 -9.60 -2.46
N GLY A 16 8.21 -9.49 -1.48
CA GLY A 16 8.49 -8.74 -0.27
C GLY A 16 8.15 -7.26 -0.31
N VAL A 17 7.86 -6.70 -1.49
CA VAL A 17 7.53 -5.28 -1.59
C VAL A 17 6.27 -4.95 -0.80
N LEU A 18 5.25 -5.78 -0.90
CA LEU A 18 3.99 -5.56 -0.18
C LEU A 18 4.19 -5.63 1.32
N VAL A 19 4.96 -6.61 1.78
CA VAL A 19 5.23 -6.77 3.20
C VAL A 19 5.97 -5.55 3.74
N ARG A 20 6.97 -5.10 3.00
CA ARG A 20 7.76 -3.93 3.41
C ARG A 20 6.90 -2.67 3.45
N LEU A 21 6.01 -2.51 2.49
CA LEU A 21 5.10 -1.38 2.44
C LEU A 21 4.17 -1.36 3.65
N ALA A 22 3.56 -2.50 3.96
CA ALA A 22 2.67 -2.62 5.10
C ALA A 22 3.41 -2.33 6.41
N GLN A 23 4.64 -2.83 6.55
CA GLN A 23 5.45 -2.57 7.71
C GLN A 23 5.78 -1.09 7.87
N THR A 24 6.03 -0.41 6.76
CA THR A 24 6.32 1.02 6.79
C THR A 24 5.14 1.81 7.36
N PHE A 25 3.93 1.52 6.92
CA PHE A 25 2.75 2.19 7.45
C PHE A 25 2.53 1.87 8.92
N ALA A 26 2.72 0.62 9.30
CA ALA A 26 2.54 0.20 10.67
C ALA A 26 3.51 0.91 11.62
N ARG A 27 4.76 1.06 11.20
CA ARG A 27 5.77 1.74 12.00
C ARG A 27 5.46 3.20 12.21
N ARG A 28 4.74 3.80 11.29
CA ARG A 28 4.37 5.21 11.39
C ARG A 28 3.05 5.45 12.11
N GLY A 29 2.50 4.39 12.66
CA GLY A 29 1.27 4.48 13.43
C GLY A 29 -0.01 4.49 12.61
N TYR A 30 0.09 4.18 11.33
CA TYR A 30 -1.09 4.07 10.49
C TYR A 30 -1.67 2.67 10.55
N ASN A 31 -2.97 2.59 10.53
CA ASN A 31 -3.67 1.33 10.42
C ASN A 31 -4.06 1.10 8.97
N VAL A 32 -3.66 -0.03 8.42
CA VAL A 32 -4.01 -0.37 7.05
C VAL A 32 -5.40 -0.97 7.03
N ASP A 33 -6.35 -0.23 6.47
CA ASP A 33 -7.73 -0.66 6.38
C ASP A 33 -7.93 -1.65 5.24
N SER A 34 -7.34 -1.35 4.10
CA SER A 34 -7.44 -2.23 2.94
C SER A 34 -6.20 -2.08 2.09
N LEU A 35 -5.88 -3.14 1.38
CA LEU A 35 -4.76 -3.14 0.46
C LEU A 35 -5.17 -3.96 -0.76
N VAL A 36 -5.19 -3.31 -1.90
CA VAL A 36 -5.58 -3.94 -3.16
C VAL A 36 -4.42 -3.87 -4.12
N VAL A 37 -4.07 -5.02 -4.68
CA VAL A 37 -3.01 -5.13 -5.67
C VAL A 37 -3.64 -5.49 -6.99
N SER A 38 -3.34 -4.71 -8.02
CA SER A 38 -3.80 -5.02 -9.36
C SER A 38 -2.63 -4.96 -10.34
N ALA A 39 -2.76 -5.70 -11.42
CA ALA A 39 -1.75 -5.72 -12.45
C ALA A 39 -1.68 -4.33 -13.12
N ALA A 40 -0.48 -3.84 -13.28
CA ALA A 40 -0.25 -2.63 -14.05
C ALA A 40 -0.20 -2.98 -15.53
N HIS A 41 -0.23 -1.97 -16.37
CA HIS A 41 -0.13 -2.15 -17.81
C HIS A 41 1.19 -2.85 -18.17
N ASN A 42 2.26 -2.49 -17.49
CA ASN A 42 3.55 -3.14 -17.64
C ASN A 42 3.62 -4.34 -16.68
N PRO A 43 3.91 -5.56 -17.17
CA PRO A 43 3.90 -6.76 -16.33
C PRO A 43 4.98 -6.78 -15.24
N HIS A 44 5.97 -5.90 -15.33
CA HIS A 44 7.01 -5.82 -14.30
C HIS A 44 6.60 -4.98 -13.10
N PHE A 45 5.44 -4.34 -13.17
CA PHE A 45 4.95 -3.46 -12.12
C PHE A 45 3.56 -3.86 -11.66
N SER A 46 3.24 -3.46 -10.45
CA SER A 46 1.90 -3.61 -9.92
C SER A 46 1.42 -2.27 -9.39
N ARG A 47 0.11 -2.05 -9.48
CA ARG A 47 -0.51 -0.90 -8.84
C ARG A 47 -1.04 -1.35 -7.48
N ILE A 48 -0.63 -0.66 -6.45
CA ILE A 48 -1.11 -0.92 -5.10
C ILE A 48 -1.94 0.26 -4.66
N THR A 49 -3.18 -0.03 -4.27
CA THR A 49 -4.03 0.97 -3.64
C THR A 49 -4.19 0.58 -2.18
N VAL A 50 -3.72 1.43 -1.30
CA VAL A 50 -3.78 1.18 0.12
C VAL A 50 -4.64 2.27 0.77
N VAL A 51 -5.56 1.84 1.62
CA VAL A 51 -6.36 2.76 2.43
C VAL A 51 -5.85 2.64 3.86
N VAL A 52 -5.36 3.73 4.38
CA VAL A 52 -4.82 3.77 5.73
C VAL A 52 -5.64 4.74 6.58
N GLN A 53 -5.65 4.47 7.86
CA GLN A 53 -6.33 5.29 8.84
C GLN A 53 -5.29 5.78 9.84
N GLY A 54 -5.20 7.09 9.99
CA GLY A 54 -4.29 7.71 10.94
C GLY A 54 -5.05 8.29 12.12
N GLU A 55 -4.36 8.53 13.18
CA GLU A 55 -4.91 9.21 14.34
C GLU A 55 -4.57 10.69 14.35
#